data_1628bbea174c466e21fa3b8043264198
#
_entry.id   1628bbea174c466e21fa3b8043264198
#
_cell.length_a   1.000
_cell.length_b   1.000
_cell.length_c   1.000
_cell.angle_alpha   90.00
_cell.angle_beta   90.00
_cell.angle_gamma   90.00
#
_symmetry.space_group_name_H-M   'P 1'
#
loop_
_entity.id
_entity.type
_entity.pdbx_description
1 polymer ?
#
loop_
_entity_poly.entity_id
_entity_poly.type
_entity_poly.pdbx_seq_one_letter_code
_entity_poly.pdbx_strand_id
1 'polypeptide(L)'
;MNKNYLKIFLFFIFFNFIILSNSHSDVLKPNINISPKEVVKIQLNALMKNDSPYKDRGILQTWEFAHPNNQRYTGPIERFKTMLKGDSFSMMLNHKEIGRAHV
;
A
#
# COMPACT_ATOMS: atom_id res chain seq x y z
N MET A 1 -11.04 7.73 -45.91
CA MET A 1 -11.13 7.65 -44.50
C MET A 1 -10.09 8.54 -43.81
N ASN A 2 -10.48 9.19 -42.78
CA ASN A 2 -9.66 10.21 -42.15
C ASN A 2 -8.57 9.57 -41.27
N LYS A 3 -7.32 9.83 -41.61
CA LYS A 3 -6.18 9.30 -40.88
C LYS A 3 -6.10 9.81 -39.44
N ASN A 4 -6.76 10.94 -39.15
CA ASN A 4 -6.75 11.52 -37.81
C ASN A 4 -7.51 10.67 -36.81
N TYR A 5 -8.54 9.96 -37.21
CA TYR A 5 -9.29 9.07 -36.33
C TYR A 5 -8.43 7.90 -35.85
N LEU A 6 -7.61 7.37 -36.75
CA LEU A 6 -6.72 6.29 -36.41
C LEU A 6 -5.69 6.72 -35.36
N LYS A 7 -5.12 7.92 -35.52
CA LYS A 7 -4.14 8.45 -34.57
C LYS A 7 -4.77 8.67 -33.20
N ILE A 8 -5.96 9.21 -33.12
CA ILE A 8 -6.69 9.42 -31.87
C ILE A 8 -7.00 8.10 -31.23
N PHE A 9 -7.41 7.11 -31.99
CA PHE A 9 -7.73 5.79 -31.46
C PHE A 9 -6.49 5.11 -30.86
N LEU A 10 -5.36 5.18 -31.53
CA LEU A 10 -4.10 4.62 -31.02
C LEU A 10 -3.63 5.33 -29.77
N PHE A 11 -3.78 6.64 -29.72
CA PHE A 11 -3.44 7.42 -28.53
C PHE A 11 -4.31 7.00 -27.34
N PHE A 12 -5.58 6.79 -27.57
CA PHE A 12 -6.52 6.39 -26.55
C PHE A 12 -6.18 5.02 -25.96
N ILE A 13 -5.80 4.06 -26.81
CA ILE A 13 -5.37 2.74 -26.36
C ILE A 13 -4.10 2.84 -25.53
N PHE A 14 -3.14 3.64 -25.97
CA PHE A 14 -1.88 3.84 -25.26
C PHE A 14 -2.12 4.46 -23.87
N PHE A 15 -3.01 5.42 -23.78
CA PHE A 15 -3.36 6.06 -22.54
C PHE A 15 -3.96 5.07 -21.54
N ASN A 16 -4.85 4.20 -22.01
CA ASN A 16 -5.44 3.18 -21.16
C ASN A 16 -4.38 2.20 -20.64
N PHE A 17 -3.43 1.85 -21.46
CA PHE A 17 -2.34 0.97 -21.05
C PHE A 17 -1.51 1.59 -19.91
N ILE A 18 -1.23 2.89 -20.00
CA ILE A 18 -0.49 3.59 -18.95
C ILE A 18 -1.25 3.58 -17.63
N ILE A 19 -2.56 3.79 -17.67
CA ILE A 19 -3.39 3.73 -16.45
C ILE A 19 -3.30 2.35 -15.81
N LEU A 20 -3.36 1.29 -16.60
CA LEU A 20 -3.26 -0.07 -16.08
C LEU A 20 -1.91 -0.36 -15.44
N SER A 21 -0.84 0.28 -15.91
CA SER A 21 0.50 0.07 -15.34
C SER A 21 0.67 0.70 -13.97
N ASN A 22 -0.26 1.52 -13.53
CA ASN A 22 -0.22 2.14 -12.20
C ASN A 22 -0.92 1.31 -11.12
N SER A 23 -1.16 0.04 -11.37
CA SER A 23 -1.72 -0.85 -10.36
C SER A 23 -0.74 -0.98 -9.18
N HIS A 24 -1.27 -1.31 -7.99
CA HIS A 24 -0.50 -1.38 -6.75
C HIS A 24 0.33 -2.66 -6.65
N SER A 25 1.06 -3.00 -7.73
CA SER A 25 1.89 -4.20 -7.78
C SER A 25 3.22 -4.06 -7.07
N ASP A 26 3.55 -2.85 -6.59
CA ASP A 26 4.83 -2.58 -5.93
C ASP A 26 4.88 -3.07 -4.48
N VAL A 27 3.75 -3.38 -3.86
CA VAL A 27 3.76 -3.90 -2.50
C VAL A 27 4.12 -5.38 -2.49
N LEU A 28 4.84 -5.78 -1.45
CA LEU A 28 5.19 -7.18 -1.26
C LEU A 28 3.95 -8.00 -0.92
N LYS A 29 3.91 -9.23 -1.43
CA LYS A 29 2.82 -10.15 -1.15
C LYS A 29 3.28 -11.24 -0.20
N PRO A 30 2.39 -11.76 0.67
CA PRO A 30 2.75 -12.88 1.53
C PRO A 30 3.19 -14.08 0.72
N ASN A 31 4.23 -14.77 1.21
CA ASN A 31 4.65 -16.03 0.63
C ASN A 31 5.35 -16.87 1.69
N ILE A 32 5.51 -18.16 1.42
CA ILE A 32 6.03 -19.12 2.38
C ILE A 32 7.49 -18.84 2.76
N ASN A 33 8.23 -18.13 1.93
CA ASN A 33 9.64 -17.85 2.17
C ASN A 33 9.86 -16.66 3.12
N ILE A 34 8.80 -15.94 3.48
CA ILE A 34 8.90 -14.82 4.40
C ILE A 34 8.53 -15.30 5.79
N SER A 35 9.48 -15.25 6.72
CA SER A 35 9.24 -15.69 8.10
C SER A 35 8.30 -14.72 8.82
N PRO A 36 7.62 -15.19 9.90
CA PRO A 36 6.79 -14.31 10.71
C PRO A 36 7.53 -13.08 11.24
N LYS A 37 8.78 -13.25 11.65
CA LYS A 37 9.61 -12.15 12.11
C LYS A 37 9.83 -11.11 11.01
N GLU A 38 10.06 -11.55 9.80
CA GLU A 38 10.22 -10.65 8.66
C GLU A 38 8.91 -9.94 8.31
N VAL A 39 7.78 -10.62 8.43
CA VAL A 39 6.47 -10.00 8.21
C VAL A 39 6.31 -8.80 9.13
N VAL A 40 6.55 -8.98 10.42
CA VAL A 40 6.44 -7.88 11.40
C VAL A 40 7.37 -6.74 11.02
N LYS A 41 8.60 -7.07 10.65
CA LYS A 41 9.60 -6.07 10.26
C LYS A 41 9.15 -5.28 9.02
N ILE A 42 8.62 -5.96 8.03
CA ILE A 42 8.09 -5.33 6.82
C ILE A 42 6.96 -4.36 7.16
N GLN A 43 6.04 -4.80 8.02
CA GLN A 43 4.91 -3.99 8.43
C GLN A 43 5.34 -2.76 9.20
N LEU A 44 6.23 -2.92 10.18
CA LEU A 44 6.71 -1.80 10.98
C LEU A 44 7.49 -0.78 10.13
N ASN A 45 8.38 -1.27 9.28
CA ASN A 45 9.13 -0.38 8.39
C ASN A 45 8.21 0.36 7.44
N ALA A 46 7.20 -0.32 6.92
CA ALA A 46 6.24 0.29 6.01
C ALA A 46 5.47 1.42 6.70
N LEU A 47 5.03 1.20 7.93
CA LEU A 47 4.30 2.22 8.69
C LEU A 47 5.20 3.40 9.06
N MET A 48 6.47 3.14 9.38
CA MET A 48 7.43 4.22 9.65
C MET A 48 7.59 5.15 8.45
N LYS A 49 7.46 4.63 7.25
CA LYS A 49 7.58 5.38 6.01
C LYS A 49 6.27 5.32 5.23
N ASN A 50 5.17 5.59 5.93
CA ASN A 50 3.84 5.36 5.37
C ASN A 50 3.63 6.06 4.02
N ASP A 51 4.10 7.28 3.88
CA ASP A 51 3.83 8.08 2.68
C ASP A 51 4.96 8.03 1.66
N SER A 52 5.82 7.04 1.72
CA SER A 52 6.93 6.87 0.78
C SER A 52 6.83 5.51 0.10
N PRO A 53 6.91 5.44 -1.23
CA PRO A 53 7.10 6.54 -2.20
C PRO A 53 5.83 7.32 -2.54
N TYR A 54 4.67 6.92 -2.04
CA TYR A 54 3.43 7.66 -2.24
C TYR A 54 2.55 7.56 -0.99
N LYS A 55 1.53 8.40 -0.94
CA LYS A 55 0.65 8.51 0.22
C LYS A 55 0.02 7.16 0.58
N ASP A 56 0.10 6.80 1.86
CA ASP A 56 -0.49 5.60 2.45
C ASP A 56 0.03 4.27 1.89
N ARG A 57 1.17 4.29 1.19
CA ARG A 57 1.78 3.06 0.68
C ARG A 57 2.10 2.11 1.83
N GLY A 58 2.54 2.63 2.97
CA GLY A 58 2.85 1.81 4.14
C GLY A 58 1.64 1.09 4.70
N ILE A 59 0.50 1.76 4.73
CA ILE A 59 -0.76 1.15 5.15
C ILE A 59 -1.16 0.04 4.18
N LEU A 60 -1.01 0.26 2.88
CA LEU A 60 -1.26 -0.77 1.87
C LEU A 60 -0.38 -2.00 2.10
N GLN A 61 0.91 -1.79 2.34
CA GLN A 61 1.83 -2.90 2.58
C GLN A 61 1.45 -3.67 3.84
N THR A 62 1.10 -2.98 4.89
CA THR A 62 0.67 -3.60 6.14
C THR A 62 -0.60 -4.42 5.93
N TRP A 63 -1.55 -3.89 5.18
CA TRP A 63 -2.79 -4.58 4.83
C TRP A 63 -2.54 -5.90 4.09
N GLU A 64 -1.59 -5.90 3.15
CA GLU A 64 -1.29 -7.10 2.37
C GLU A 64 -0.85 -8.27 3.26
N PHE A 65 -0.18 -7.98 4.36
CA PHE A 65 0.29 -9.02 5.29
C PHE A 65 -0.66 -9.27 6.45
N ALA A 66 -1.78 -8.56 6.52
CA ALA A 66 -2.74 -8.79 7.58
C ALA A 66 -3.42 -10.14 7.41
N HIS A 67 -3.59 -10.86 8.51
CA HIS A 67 -4.27 -12.15 8.48
C HIS A 67 -5.70 -11.97 7.95
N PRO A 68 -6.22 -12.92 7.14
CA PRO A 68 -7.58 -12.80 6.59
C PRO A 68 -8.66 -12.53 7.63
N ASN A 69 -8.56 -13.10 8.82
CA ASN A 69 -9.52 -12.84 9.89
C ASN A 69 -9.47 -11.38 10.34
N ASN A 70 -8.26 -10.81 10.45
CA ASN A 70 -8.10 -9.41 10.79
C ASN A 70 -8.65 -8.51 9.70
N GLN A 71 -8.45 -8.89 8.44
CA GLN A 71 -9.00 -8.14 7.32
C GLN A 71 -10.52 -8.09 7.34
N ARG A 72 -11.17 -9.15 7.80
CA ARG A 72 -12.63 -9.15 7.95
C ARG A 72 -13.11 -8.15 9.00
N TYR A 73 -12.38 -8.05 10.11
CA TYR A 73 -12.78 -7.15 11.19
C TYR A 73 -12.42 -5.69 10.89
N THR A 74 -11.32 -5.47 10.23
CA THR A 74 -10.79 -4.12 10.00
C THR A 74 -11.01 -3.61 8.58
N GLY A 75 -11.47 -4.46 7.67
CA GLY A 75 -11.71 -4.09 6.29
C GLY A 75 -13.06 -3.47 6.05
N PRO A 76 -13.28 -2.93 4.88
CA PRO A 76 -12.32 -2.86 3.78
C PRO A 76 -11.14 -1.94 4.09
N ILE A 77 -10.19 -1.88 3.16
CA ILE A 77 -8.94 -1.14 3.38
C ILE A 77 -9.14 0.32 3.78
N GLU A 78 -10.20 0.95 3.31
CA GLU A 78 -10.49 2.34 3.67
C GLU A 78 -10.79 2.47 5.18
N ARG A 79 -11.46 1.49 5.73
CA ARG A 79 -11.72 1.44 7.17
C ARG A 79 -10.43 1.19 7.96
N PHE A 80 -9.58 0.31 7.44
CA PHE A 80 -8.27 0.06 8.03
C PHE A 80 -7.41 1.32 8.06
N LYS A 81 -7.42 2.09 6.97
CA LYS A 81 -6.72 3.38 6.92
C LYS A 81 -7.23 4.33 7.99
N THR A 82 -8.55 4.45 8.11
CA THR A 82 -9.16 5.33 9.10
C THR A 82 -8.75 4.93 10.51
N MET A 83 -8.74 3.64 10.78
CA MET A 83 -8.32 3.11 12.08
C MET A 83 -6.87 3.48 12.40
N LEU A 84 -5.97 3.26 11.46
CA LEU A 84 -4.54 3.54 11.67
C LEU A 84 -4.25 5.03 11.80
N LYS A 85 -5.06 5.88 11.20
CA LYS A 85 -4.90 7.33 11.31
C LYS A 85 -5.58 7.91 12.55
N GLY A 86 -6.29 7.07 13.31
CA GLY A 86 -6.94 7.49 14.53
C GLY A 86 -5.97 7.67 15.70
N ASP A 87 -6.49 8.19 16.80
CA ASP A 87 -5.67 8.60 17.95
C ASP A 87 -4.86 7.45 18.56
N SER A 88 -5.39 6.24 18.51
CA SER A 88 -4.73 5.10 19.14
C SER A 88 -3.53 4.58 18.36
N PHE A 89 -3.52 4.76 17.05
CA PHE A 89 -2.51 4.14 16.19
C PHE A 89 -1.68 5.11 15.37
N SER A 90 -2.09 6.38 15.30
CA SER A 90 -1.43 7.34 14.42
C SER A 90 0.05 7.54 14.75
N MET A 91 0.44 7.29 15.99
CA MET A 91 1.84 7.40 16.41
C MET A 91 2.75 6.40 15.69
N MET A 92 2.20 5.35 15.09
CA MET A 92 2.98 4.36 14.35
C MET A 92 3.34 4.82 12.95
N LEU A 93 2.67 5.87 12.45
CA LEU A 93 2.85 6.34 11.09
C LEU A 93 3.96 7.36 11.00
N ASN A 94 4.86 7.18 10.03
CA ASN A 94 5.90 8.14 9.69
C ASN A 94 6.88 8.45 10.83
N HIS A 95 7.10 7.47 11.72
CA HIS A 95 8.08 7.60 12.78
C HIS A 95 9.47 7.24 12.27
N LYS A 96 10.48 7.95 12.74
CA LYS A 96 11.86 7.66 12.38
C LYS A 96 12.36 6.40 13.08
N GLU A 97 11.99 6.20 14.32
CA GLU A 97 12.46 5.06 15.13
C GLU A 97 11.35 4.58 16.05
N ILE A 98 10.70 3.47 15.67
CA ILE A 98 9.75 2.81 16.53
C ILE A 98 10.52 1.96 17.52
N GLY A 99 10.22 2.09 18.79
CA GLY A 99 10.88 1.32 19.85
C GLY A 99 11.98 2.04 20.58
N ARG A 100 12.45 3.18 20.08
CA ARG A 100 13.39 4.03 20.77
C ARG A 100 12.73 5.21 21.48
N ALA A 101 11.47 5.43 21.21
CA ALA A 101 10.73 6.55 21.77
C ALA A 101 10.58 6.45 23.30
N HIS A 102 10.85 5.28 23.86
CA HIS A 102 10.68 5.02 25.29
C HIS A 102 11.99 4.93 26.06
N VAL A 103 13.07 5.23 25.43
CA VAL A 103 14.37 5.16 26.09
C VAL A 103 14.72 6.47 26.79
#